data_54234c4b4b3ccffd751ce4b47bb5edc3
#
_entry.id   54234c4b4b3ccffd751ce4b47bb5edc3
#
_cell.length_a   1.000
_cell.length_b   1.000
_cell.length_c   1.000
_cell.angle_alpha   90.00
_cell.angle_beta   90.00
_cell.angle_gamma   90.00
#
_symmetry.space_group_name_H-M   'P 1'
#
loop_
_entity.id
_entity.type
_entity.pdbx_description
1 polymer ?
#
loop_
_entity_poly.entity_id
_entity_poly.type
_entity_poly.pdbx_seq_one_letter_code
_entity_poly.pdbx_strand_id
1 'polypeptide(L)'
;MCKIPLFNKIMETKMLMQPSPSTINQMYTELGTSETKLDLDVKILKEWMRKQPHLPNPDDDENIIDEKRLKTFLLMCKNSLEKTKVMLDQHYTVKLSAPEYFSKWDPTLPEIVRTIKQSISKLDTCKKEIGIIDCTNMSMNYVAAFIPCIKKIIESVFGAYPLRTHGIHLINTNSFVNPLINLSLTILKKKVAGRMINHKSIEDLKNYIEPSVLPLDYGGTYPKTSDEIIDDWYDELKKHREWLIAQSSIVADNSKRPKNSINHSDDVGNDIEGSFRKIEVD
;
A
#
# COMPACT_ATOMS: atom_id res chain seq x y z
N MET A 1 -3.60 9.82 -31.45
CA MET A 1 -4.41 9.49 -30.26
C MET A 1 -3.47 9.52 -29.07
N CYS A 2 -3.60 10.52 -28.21
CA CYS A 2 -2.70 10.73 -27.07
C CYS A 2 -3.06 9.72 -25.98
N LYS A 3 -2.23 8.69 -25.76
CA LYS A 3 -2.38 7.73 -24.65
C LYS A 3 -1.88 8.41 -23.38
N ILE A 4 -2.78 9.02 -22.61
CA ILE A 4 -2.44 9.52 -21.27
C ILE A 4 -2.34 8.28 -20.36
N PRO A 5 -1.21 8.06 -19.63
CA PRO A 5 -1.09 6.94 -18.72
C PRO A 5 -2.19 6.99 -17.65
N LEU A 6 -2.96 5.93 -17.56
CA LEU A 6 -4.16 5.89 -16.71
C LEU A 6 -3.82 6.05 -15.21
N PHE A 7 -2.66 5.57 -14.77
CA PHE A 7 -2.18 5.74 -13.39
C PHE A 7 -1.99 7.20 -13.02
N ASN A 8 -1.48 8.04 -13.94
CA ASN A 8 -1.40 9.48 -13.72
C ASN A 8 -2.77 10.09 -13.44
N LYS A 9 -3.82 9.55 -14.06
CA LYS A 9 -5.20 10.01 -13.90
C LYS A 9 -5.79 9.67 -12.53
N ILE A 10 -5.48 8.49 -11.95
CA ILE A 10 -5.89 8.14 -10.57
C ILE A 10 -5.21 9.06 -9.57
N MET A 11 -3.93 9.39 -9.77
CA MET A 11 -3.18 10.28 -8.88
C MET A 11 -3.55 11.76 -9.04
N GLU A 12 -4.25 12.14 -10.11
CA GLU A 12 -4.75 13.50 -10.37
C GLU A 12 -6.20 13.70 -9.92
N THR A 13 -6.80 12.70 -9.28
CA THR A 13 -8.19 12.80 -8.84
C THR A 13 -8.34 13.84 -7.72
N LYS A 14 -9.45 14.57 -7.74
CA LYS A 14 -9.80 15.52 -6.68
C LYS A 14 -9.94 14.85 -5.28
N MET A 15 -10.02 13.52 -5.25
CA MET A 15 -10.15 12.75 -4.02
C MET A 15 -8.82 12.56 -3.29
N LEU A 16 -7.70 12.57 -4.01
CA LEU A 16 -6.37 12.57 -3.41
C LEU A 16 -5.95 14.02 -3.25
N MET A 17 -5.81 14.47 -2.01
CA MET A 17 -5.20 15.78 -1.75
C MET A 17 -3.77 15.75 -2.27
N GLN A 18 -3.54 16.43 -3.40
CA GLN A 18 -2.18 16.57 -3.91
C GLN A 18 -1.36 17.36 -2.89
N PRO A 19 -0.17 16.87 -2.51
CA PRO A 19 0.69 17.62 -1.60
C PRO A 19 1.09 18.95 -2.26
N SER A 20 1.14 20.01 -1.46
CA SER A 20 1.61 21.30 -1.96
C SER A 20 3.06 21.19 -2.46
N PRO A 21 3.51 22.05 -3.38
CA PRO A 21 4.92 22.09 -3.81
C PRO A 21 5.89 22.22 -2.63
N SER A 22 5.51 22.96 -1.60
CA SER A 22 6.31 23.09 -0.37
C SER A 22 6.42 21.77 0.39
N THR A 23 5.34 20.99 0.48
CA THR A 23 5.33 19.66 1.11
C THR A 23 6.21 18.67 0.32
N ILE A 24 6.17 18.71 -1.02
CA ILE A 24 7.01 17.88 -1.89
C ILE A 24 8.49 18.24 -1.68
N ASN A 25 8.83 19.52 -1.69
CA ASN A 25 10.19 19.98 -1.49
C ASN A 25 10.73 19.60 -0.10
N GLN A 26 9.90 19.73 0.94
CA GLN A 26 10.26 19.27 2.28
C GLN A 26 10.51 17.75 2.30
N MET A 27 9.68 16.96 1.64
CA MET A 27 9.86 15.51 1.54
C MET A 27 11.16 15.17 0.82
N TYR A 28 11.47 15.84 -0.28
CA TYR A 28 12.73 15.63 -1.01
C TYR A 28 13.93 15.96 -0.14
N THR A 29 13.88 17.06 0.60
CA THR A 29 14.95 17.46 1.55
C THR A 29 15.14 16.40 2.65
N GLU A 30 14.06 15.95 3.28
CA GLU A 30 14.12 14.91 4.32
C GLU A 30 14.65 13.56 3.82
N LEU A 31 14.43 13.24 2.55
CA LEU A 31 14.88 11.99 1.92
C LEU A 31 16.24 12.12 1.22
N GLY A 32 16.84 13.32 1.21
CA GLY A 32 18.10 13.58 0.53
C GLY A 32 18.01 13.33 -1.00
N THR A 33 16.87 13.71 -1.61
CA THR A 33 16.61 13.48 -3.03
C THR A 33 16.12 14.76 -3.73
N SER A 34 15.93 14.68 -5.04
CA SER A 34 15.34 15.70 -5.90
C SER A 34 14.58 15.03 -7.03
N GLU A 35 13.75 15.78 -7.75
CA GLU A 35 13.05 15.24 -8.94
C GLU A 35 14.03 14.64 -9.94
N THR A 36 15.12 15.39 -10.29
CA THR A 36 16.15 14.92 -11.21
C THR A 36 16.83 13.64 -10.74
N LYS A 37 17.10 13.51 -9.44
CA LYS A 37 17.70 12.31 -8.88
C LYS A 37 16.73 11.12 -8.96
N LEU A 38 15.46 11.35 -8.67
CA LEU A 38 14.42 10.31 -8.81
C LEU A 38 14.30 9.84 -10.26
N ASP A 39 14.39 10.74 -11.26
CA ASP A 39 14.39 10.36 -12.68
C ASP A 39 15.56 9.45 -13.04
N LEU A 40 16.76 9.74 -12.50
CA LEU A 40 17.92 8.89 -12.68
C LEU A 40 17.75 7.52 -11.99
N ASP A 41 17.26 7.51 -10.76
CA ASP A 41 17.04 6.29 -9.99
C ASP A 41 15.95 5.41 -10.64
N VAL A 42 14.92 6.00 -11.26
CA VAL A 42 13.92 5.27 -12.06
C VAL A 42 14.57 4.58 -13.27
N LYS A 43 15.47 5.25 -13.98
CA LYS A 43 16.21 4.63 -15.11
C LYS A 43 17.01 3.42 -14.63
N ILE A 44 17.70 3.55 -13.50
CA ILE A 44 18.46 2.44 -12.89
C ILE A 44 17.53 1.28 -12.52
N LEU A 45 16.34 1.56 -11.94
CA LEU A 45 15.36 0.53 -11.61
C LEU A 45 14.84 -0.18 -12.85
N LYS A 46 14.48 0.56 -13.92
CA LYS A 46 14.04 -0.05 -15.19
C LYS A 46 15.13 -0.95 -15.78
N GLU A 47 16.40 -0.51 -15.80
CA GLU A 47 17.51 -1.35 -16.25
C GLU A 47 17.70 -2.61 -15.38
N TRP A 48 17.58 -2.47 -14.08
CA TRP A 48 17.64 -3.61 -13.19
C TRP A 48 16.49 -4.59 -13.43
N MET A 49 15.25 -4.11 -13.60
CA MET A 49 14.08 -4.96 -13.89
C MET A 49 14.25 -5.75 -15.19
N ARG A 50 14.78 -5.14 -16.27
CA ARG A 50 15.08 -5.83 -17.54
C ARG A 50 16.03 -7.03 -17.36
N LYS A 51 16.91 -6.97 -16.36
CA LYS A 51 17.87 -8.04 -16.04
C LYS A 51 17.29 -9.12 -15.13
N GLN A 52 16.04 -8.96 -14.66
CA GLN A 52 15.36 -9.92 -13.80
C GLN A 52 14.32 -10.69 -14.62
N PRO A 53 14.64 -11.91 -15.11
CA PRO A 53 13.76 -12.64 -16.04
C PRO A 53 12.42 -13.04 -15.41
N HIS A 54 12.33 -13.06 -14.09
CA HIS A 54 11.13 -13.38 -13.35
C HIS A 54 10.23 -12.17 -13.04
N LEU A 55 10.72 -10.95 -13.28
CA LEU A 55 9.92 -9.74 -13.08
C LEU A 55 9.27 -9.30 -14.40
N PRO A 56 8.13 -8.60 -14.34
CA PRO A 56 7.55 -7.97 -15.51
C PRO A 56 8.56 -7.02 -16.17
N ASN A 57 8.64 -7.07 -17.49
CA ASN A 57 9.52 -6.17 -18.23
C ASN A 57 8.91 -4.76 -18.26
N PRO A 58 9.63 -3.70 -17.85
CA PRO A 58 9.12 -2.34 -17.83
C PRO A 58 8.83 -1.75 -19.21
N ASP A 59 9.24 -2.42 -20.29
CA ASP A 59 9.05 -1.95 -21.68
C ASP A 59 7.84 -2.62 -22.37
N ASP A 60 7.25 -3.68 -21.77
CA ASP A 60 6.14 -4.42 -22.39
C ASP A 60 4.86 -3.56 -22.46
N ASP A 61 4.61 -2.72 -21.46
CA ASP A 61 3.53 -1.74 -21.46
C ASP A 61 3.83 -0.58 -20.49
N GLU A 62 4.11 0.60 -21.03
CA GLU A 62 4.40 1.81 -20.25
C GLU A 62 3.24 2.25 -19.34
N ASN A 63 2.00 1.84 -19.64
CA ASN A 63 0.84 2.14 -18.79
C ASN A 63 0.79 1.27 -17.54
N ILE A 64 1.59 0.22 -17.48
CA ILE A 64 1.54 -0.81 -16.46
C ILE A 64 2.63 -0.61 -15.40
N ILE A 65 3.86 -0.29 -15.86
CA ILE A 65 5.00 0.04 -14.98
C ILE A 65 5.44 1.46 -15.34
N ASP A 66 4.64 2.43 -14.96
CA ASP A 66 4.94 3.83 -15.23
C ASP A 66 6.02 4.39 -14.29
N GLU A 67 6.65 5.46 -14.72
CA GLU A 67 7.73 6.12 -13.97
C GLU A 67 7.25 6.69 -12.65
N LYS A 68 6.02 7.20 -12.59
CA LYS A 68 5.42 7.76 -11.38
C LYS A 68 5.26 6.69 -10.29
N ARG A 69 4.87 5.47 -10.70
CA ARG A 69 4.79 4.33 -9.79
C ARG A 69 6.16 3.95 -9.23
N LEU A 70 7.17 3.89 -10.08
CA LEU A 70 8.55 3.61 -9.64
C LEU A 70 9.07 4.71 -8.70
N LYS A 71 8.79 5.99 -8.98
CA LYS A 71 9.09 7.11 -8.07
C LYS A 71 8.38 6.93 -6.72
N THR A 72 7.11 6.52 -6.72
CA THR A 72 6.36 6.25 -5.50
C THR A 72 7.05 5.16 -4.67
N PHE A 73 7.45 4.03 -5.29
CA PHE A 73 8.20 2.99 -4.59
C PHE A 73 9.52 3.51 -4.01
N LEU A 74 10.29 4.32 -4.76
CA LEU A 74 11.51 4.95 -4.28
C LEU A 74 11.26 5.82 -3.05
N LEU A 75 10.28 6.72 -3.11
CA LEU A 75 9.94 7.62 -2.01
C LEU A 75 9.48 6.85 -0.77
N MET A 76 8.63 5.84 -0.94
CA MET A 76 8.14 5.02 0.16
C MET A 76 9.25 4.15 0.78
N CYS A 77 10.22 3.71 -0.02
CA CYS A 77 11.44 3.03 0.44
C CYS A 77 12.55 3.99 0.93
N LYS A 78 12.19 5.25 1.25
CA LYS A 78 13.12 6.28 1.73
C LYS A 78 14.27 6.56 0.77
N ASN A 79 13.98 6.59 -0.52
CA ASN A 79 14.95 6.81 -1.60
C ASN A 79 16.14 5.83 -1.59
N SER A 80 15.92 4.60 -1.15
CA SER A 80 16.92 3.53 -1.17
C SER A 80 16.68 2.62 -2.37
N LEU A 81 17.55 2.64 -3.37
CA LEU A 81 17.47 1.78 -4.55
C LEU A 81 17.40 0.29 -4.18
N GLU A 82 18.25 -0.16 -3.25
CA GLU A 82 18.29 -1.57 -2.87
C GLU A 82 17.00 -2.02 -2.17
N LYS A 83 16.47 -1.21 -1.25
CA LYS A 83 15.17 -1.50 -0.63
C LYS A 83 14.05 -1.47 -1.66
N THR A 84 14.11 -0.59 -2.65
CA THR A 84 13.11 -0.50 -3.71
C THR A 84 13.16 -1.73 -4.62
N LYS A 85 14.34 -2.23 -4.97
CA LYS A 85 14.49 -3.48 -5.73
C LYS A 85 13.86 -4.67 -5.00
N VAL A 86 14.19 -4.84 -3.72
CA VAL A 86 13.61 -5.89 -2.87
C VAL A 86 12.08 -5.76 -2.80
N MET A 87 11.57 -4.55 -2.61
CA MET A 87 10.14 -4.29 -2.51
C MET A 87 9.41 -4.54 -3.84
N LEU A 88 10.01 -4.19 -4.97
CA LEU A 88 9.45 -4.49 -6.29
C LEU A 88 9.40 -6.01 -6.56
N ASP A 89 10.45 -6.74 -6.20
CA ASP A 89 10.45 -8.20 -6.29
C ASP A 89 9.34 -8.79 -5.41
N GLN A 90 9.25 -8.39 -4.16
CA GLN A 90 8.18 -8.82 -3.25
C GLN A 90 6.80 -8.47 -3.78
N HIS A 91 6.60 -7.26 -4.30
CA HIS A 91 5.33 -6.81 -4.85
C HIS A 91 4.79 -7.77 -5.91
N TYR A 92 5.58 -8.09 -6.92
CA TYR A 92 5.15 -8.96 -8.00
C TYR A 92 5.06 -10.43 -7.59
N THR A 93 5.93 -10.88 -6.68
CA THR A 93 5.92 -12.25 -6.14
C THR A 93 4.70 -12.51 -5.26
N VAL A 94 4.36 -11.56 -4.37
CA VAL A 94 3.17 -11.68 -3.51
C VAL A 94 1.89 -11.66 -4.35
N LYS A 95 1.82 -10.84 -5.39
CA LYS A 95 0.69 -10.84 -6.32
C LYS A 95 0.49 -12.21 -6.99
N LEU A 96 1.57 -12.90 -7.34
CA LEU A 96 1.51 -14.27 -7.86
C LEU A 96 1.04 -15.28 -6.82
N SER A 97 1.54 -15.17 -5.58
CA SER A 97 1.27 -16.15 -4.51
C SER A 97 -0.09 -15.98 -3.83
N ALA A 98 -0.74 -14.84 -4.01
CA ALA A 98 -2.03 -14.51 -3.43
C ALA A 98 -3.05 -14.03 -4.48
N PRO A 99 -3.33 -14.85 -5.52
CA PRO A 99 -4.19 -14.45 -6.62
C PRO A 99 -5.61 -14.11 -6.18
N GLU A 100 -6.11 -14.69 -5.08
CA GLU A 100 -7.42 -14.38 -4.51
C GLU A 100 -7.56 -12.91 -4.09
N TYR A 101 -6.45 -12.22 -3.77
CA TYR A 101 -6.45 -10.80 -3.41
C TYR A 101 -6.09 -9.88 -4.57
N PHE A 102 -5.43 -10.39 -5.62
CA PHE A 102 -4.85 -9.55 -6.67
C PHE A 102 -5.33 -9.86 -8.09
N SER A 103 -6.01 -11.00 -8.34
CA SER A 103 -6.32 -11.44 -9.71
C SER A 103 -7.66 -10.95 -10.28
N LYS A 104 -8.54 -10.36 -9.47
CA LYS A 104 -9.88 -9.95 -9.92
C LYS A 104 -10.21 -8.52 -9.51
N TRP A 105 -9.38 -7.59 -9.91
CA TRP A 105 -9.58 -6.17 -9.60
C TRP A 105 -10.56 -5.48 -10.55
N ASP A 106 -11.73 -6.09 -10.73
CA ASP A 106 -12.83 -5.45 -11.44
C ASP A 106 -13.75 -4.76 -10.42
N PRO A 107 -13.75 -3.41 -10.35
CA PRO A 107 -14.56 -2.68 -9.37
C PRO A 107 -16.06 -2.83 -9.57
N THR A 108 -16.51 -3.45 -10.66
CA THR A 108 -17.95 -3.71 -10.91
C THR A 108 -18.43 -5.05 -10.35
N LEU A 109 -17.53 -5.94 -9.94
CA LEU A 109 -17.90 -7.21 -9.33
C LEU A 109 -18.53 -7.01 -7.94
N PRO A 110 -19.66 -7.66 -7.61
CA PRO A 110 -20.37 -7.46 -6.35
C PRO A 110 -19.52 -7.67 -5.09
N GLU A 111 -18.61 -8.64 -5.12
CA GLU A 111 -17.67 -8.92 -4.03
C GLU A 111 -16.65 -7.79 -3.84
N ILE A 112 -16.17 -7.19 -4.92
CA ILE A 112 -15.24 -6.05 -4.87
C ILE A 112 -15.97 -4.79 -4.41
N VAL A 113 -17.17 -4.52 -4.93
CA VAL A 113 -18.03 -3.41 -4.48
C VAL A 113 -18.24 -3.47 -2.98
N ARG A 114 -18.59 -4.66 -2.44
CA ARG A 114 -18.79 -4.85 -1.01
C ARG A 114 -17.51 -4.59 -0.22
N THR A 115 -16.36 -5.07 -0.71
CA THR A 115 -15.07 -4.85 -0.06
C THR A 115 -14.70 -3.35 -0.04
N ILE A 116 -14.88 -2.64 -1.15
CA ILE A 116 -14.64 -1.19 -1.24
C ILE A 116 -15.54 -0.44 -0.24
N LYS A 117 -16.82 -0.78 -0.20
CA LYS A 117 -17.79 -0.16 0.73
C LYS A 117 -17.54 -0.46 2.21
N GLN A 118 -16.68 -1.43 2.51
CA GLN A 118 -16.28 -1.78 3.88
C GLN A 118 -14.87 -1.27 4.24
N SER A 119 -14.17 -0.66 3.31
CA SER A 119 -12.76 -0.26 3.46
C SER A 119 -12.59 1.22 3.20
N ILE A 120 -12.29 1.99 4.23
CA ILE A 120 -11.82 3.36 4.04
C ILE A 120 -10.30 3.35 4.12
N SER A 121 -9.64 3.46 2.97
CA SER A 121 -8.21 3.76 2.94
C SER A 121 -7.96 4.98 2.07
N LYS A 122 -7.43 6.03 2.65
CA LYS A 122 -6.94 7.19 1.93
C LYS A 122 -5.50 6.91 1.51
N LEU A 123 -5.30 6.54 0.25
CA LEU A 123 -3.97 6.45 -0.36
C LEU A 123 -3.47 7.87 -0.62
N ASP A 124 -2.63 8.36 0.27
CA ASP A 124 -1.85 9.59 0.03
C ASP A 124 -0.41 9.18 -0.28
N THR A 125 0.20 9.81 -1.29
CA THR A 125 1.63 9.67 -1.62
C THR A 125 2.54 10.29 -0.55
N CYS A 126 1.96 10.81 0.52
CA CYS A 126 2.65 11.54 1.56
C CYS A 126 3.25 10.66 2.66
N LYS A 127 4.18 11.25 3.35
CA LYS A 127 5.17 10.77 4.32
C LYS A 127 4.69 9.73 5.34
N LYS A 128 3.38 9.61 5.62
CA LYS A 128 2.85 8.80 6.72
C LYS A 128 1.40 8.40 6.44
N GLU A 129 1.12 7.14 6.48
CA GLU A 129 -0.24 6.60 6.33
C GLU A 129 -0.86 6.33 7.69
N ILE A 130 -2.10 6.75 7.87
CA ILE A 130 -2.93 6.45 9.04
C ILE A 130 -4.13 5.66 8.53
N GLY A 131 -4.31 4.45 9.09
CA GLY A 131 -5.48 3.63 8.84
C GLY A 131 -6.48 3.74 9.99
N ILE A 132 -7.76 3.93 9.66
CA ILE A 132 -8.86 3.81 10.61
C ILE A 132 -9.62 2.53 10.27
N ILE A 133 -9.80 1.65 11.24
CA ILE A 133 -10.56 0.41 11.11
C ILE A 133 -11.78 0.52 12.02
N ASP A 134 -12.95 0.70 11.41
CA ASP A 134 -14.22 0.73 12.12
C ASP A 134 -14.77 -0.69 12.29
N CYS A 135 -14.94 -1.10 13.53
CA CYS A 135 -15.40 -2.43 13.92
C CYS A 135 -16.91 -2.48 14.23
N THR A 136 -17.68 -1.44 13.91
CA THR A 136 -19.12 -1.32 14.25
C THR A 136 -19.92 -2.55 13.81
N ASN A 137 -19.70 -3.04 12.60
CA ASN A 137 -20.47 -4.15 12.02
C ASN A 137 -19.74 -5.50 12.10
N MET A 138 -18.69 -5.62 12.91
CA MET A 138 -17.99 -6.88 13.07
C MET A 138 -18.75 -7.83 13.99
N SER A 139 -19.39 -8.84 13.41
CA SER A 139 -20.04 -9.94 14.11
C SER A 139 -19.05 -11.08 14.41
N MET A 140 -19.43 -11.98 15.33
CA MET A 140 -18.65 -13.18 15.64
C MET A 140 -18.42 -14.06 14.40
N ASN A 141 -19.43 -14.21 13.53
CA ASN A 141 -19.31 -14.99 12.29
C ASN A 141 -18.30 -14.34 11.33
N TYR A 142 -18.27 -13.02 11.27
CA TYR A 142 -17.31 -12.28 10.46
C TYR A 142 -15.88 -12.49 10.98
N VAL A 143 -15.68 -12.34 12.29
CA VAL A 143 -14.37 -12.59 12.93
C VAL A 143 -13.89 -14.01 12.72
N ALA A 144 -14.77 -15.02 12.91
CA ALA A 144 -14.45 -16.42 12.69
C ALA A 144 -14.03 -16.72 11.24
N ALA A 145 -14.66 -16.06 10.26
CA ALA A 145 -14.29 -16.19 8.85
C ALA A 145 -12.94 -15.49 8.54
N PHE A 146 -12.59 -14.41 9.25
CA PHE A 146 -11.37 -13.66 9.02
C PHE A 146 -10.11 -14.28 9.65
N ILE A 147 -10.25 -14.93 10.81
CA ILE A 147 -9.11 -15.52 11.54
C ILE A 147 -8.22 -16.42 10.65
N PRO A 148 -8.75 -17.35 9.83
CA PRO A 148 -7.90 -18.19 8.97
C PRO A 148 -7.16 -17.40 7.88
N CYS A 149 -7.68 -16.26 7.47
CA CYS A 149 -7.17 -15.46 6.34
C CYS A 149 -6.25 -14.33 6.78
N ILE A 150 -6.33 -13.87 8.04
CA ILE A 150 -5.70 -12.63 8.50
C ILE A 150 -4.18 -12.61 8.29
N LYS A 151 -3.51 -13.74 8.53
CA LYS A 151 -2.07 -13.85 8.28
C LYS A 151 -1.74 -13.55 6.83
N LYS A 152 -2.41 -14.23 5.90
CA LYS A 152 -2.18 -14.04 4.46
C LYS A 152 -2.56 -12.64 3.99
N ILE A 153 -3.61 -12.04 4.55
CA ILE A 153 -4.00 -10.65 4.27
C ILE A 153 -2.88 -9.68 4.70
N ILE A 154 -2.41 -9.79 5.95
CA ILE A 154 -1.35 -8.93 6.48
C ILE A 154 -0.06 -9.08 5.65
N GLU A 155 0.37 -10.32 5.41
CA GLU A 155 1.56 -10.62 4.59
C GLU A 155 1.41 -10.08 3.17
N SER A 156 0.24 -10.21 2.56
CA SER A 156 -0.03 -9.69 1.21
C SER A 156 0.01 -8.17 1.17
N VAL A 157 -0.63 -7.49 2.11
CA VAL A 157 -0.68 -6.03 2.15
C VAL A 157 0.70 -5.44 2.43
N PHE A 158 1.37 -5.89 3.50
CA PHE A 158 2.66 -5.34 3.89
C PHE A 158 3.84 -5.88 3.05
N GLY A 159 3.67 -7.01 2.37
CA GLY A 159 4.66 -7.55 1.44
C GLY A 159 4.52 -7.01 0.03
N ALA A 160 3.30 -6.71 -0.43
CA ALA A 160 3.07 -6.21 -1.78
C ALA A 160 3.28 -4.69 -1.93
N TYR A 161 3.14 -3.92 -0.83
CA TYR A 161 3.19 -2.46 -0.89
C TYR A 161 4.19 -1.88 0.11
N PRO A 162 4.96 -0.85 -0.28
CA PRO A 162 5.92 -0.17 0.58
C PRO A 162 5.21 0.80 1.55
N LEU A 163 4.31 0.29 2.39
CA LEU A 163 3.48 1.09 3.28
C LEU A 163 4.32 1.77 4.38
N ARG A 164 4.10 3.07 4.58
CA ARG A 164 4.70 3.86 5.66
C ARG A 164 3.67 4.14 6.76
N THR A 165 3.14 3.06 7.34
CA THR A 165 2.14 3.12 8.41
C THR A 165 2.63 3.98 9.56
N HIS A 166 1.89 5.04 9.88
CA HIS A 166 2.14 5.92 11.03
C HIS A 166 1.28 5.57 12.23
N GLY A 167 0.04 5.16 11.97
CA GLY A 167 -0.91 4.70 12.97
C GLY A 167 -1.95 3.78 12.36
N ILE A 168 -2.44 2.83 13.14
CA ILE A 168 -3.62 2.01 12.86
C ILE A 168 -4.57 2.23 14.03
N HIS A 169 -5.67 2.92 13.77
CA HIS A 169 -6.64 3.32 14.76
C HIS A 169 -7.87 2.42 14.66
N LEU A 170 -8.16 1.67 15.72
CA LEU A 170 -9.34 0.82 15.82
C LEU A 170 -10.42 1.59 16.59
N ILE A 171 -11.62 1.63 16.06
CA ILE A 171 -12.78 2.27 16.68
C ILE A 171 -13.95 1.30 16.74
N ASN A 172 -14.90 1.54 17.66
CA ASN A 172 -16.11 0.74 17.84
C ASN A 172 -15.83 -0.75 18.04
N THR A 173 -14.71 -1.08 18.70
CA THR A 173 -14.33 -2.46 18.96
C THR A 173 -15.27 -3.08 20.02
N ASN A 174 -15.61 -4.34 19.80
CA ASN A 174 -16.36 -5.16 20.75
C ASN A 174 -15.51 -6.38 21.18
N SER A 175 -15.98 -7.13 22.17
CA SER A 175 -15.25 -8.29 22.72
C SER A 175 -14.95 -9.38 21.68
N PHE A 176 -15.76 -9.51 20.63
CA PHE A 176 -15.56 -10.52 19.58
C PHE A 176 -14.36 -10.20 18.69
N VAL A 177 -13.95 -8.94 18.58
CA VAL A 177 -12.83 -8.49 17.74
C VAL A 177 -11.48 -8.73 18.43
N ASN A 178 -11.44 -8.81 19.76
CA ASN A 178 -10.19 -8.98 20.51
C ASN A 178 -9.29 -10.13 20.04
N PRO A 179 -9.81 -11.35 19.74
CA PRO A 179 -8.98 -12.44 19.22
C PRO A 179 -8.31 -12.09 17.89
N LEU A 180 -9.02 -11.37 17.00
CA LEU A 180 -8.50 -10.94 15.71
C LEU A 180 -7.41 -9.88 15.88
N ILE A 181 -7.62 -8.91 16.78
CA ILE A 181 -6.62 -7.90 17.12
C ILE A 181 -5.36 -8.56 17.67
N ASN A 182 -5.50 -9.45 18.67
CA ASN A 182 -4.38 -10.14 19.30
C ASN A 182 -3.59 -10.95 18.27
N LEU A 183 -4.28 -11.71 17.40
CA LEU A 183 -3.62 -12.45 16.33
C LEU A 183 -2.89 -11.51 15.36
N SER A 184 -3.51 -10.40 14.96
CA SER A 184 -2.87 -9.40 14.10
C SER A 184 -1.58 -8.84 14.70
N LEU A 185 -1.58 -8.55 16.01
CA LEU A 185 -0.41 -8.06 16.72
C LEU A 185 0.76 -9.05 16.73
N THR A 186 0.49 -10.36 16.69
CA THR A 186 1.56 -11.39 16.62
C THR A 186 2.18 -11.50 15.23
N ILE A 187 1.42 -11.16 14.18
CA ILE A 187 1.85 -11.27 12.77
C ILE A 187 2.55 -9.98 12.31
N LEU A 188 2.06 -8.83 12.78
CA LEU A 188 2.60 -7.53 12.41
C LEU A 188 4.03 -7.35 12.95
N LYS A 189 4.89 -6.70 12.16
CA LYS A 189 6.21 -6.25 12.63
C LYS A 189 6.06 -5.42 13.90
N LYS A 190 6.91 -5.63 14.91
CA LYS A 190 6.87 -4.93 16.22
C LYS A 190 6.64 -3.43 16.10
N LYS A 191 7.28 -2.79 15.11
CA LYS A 191 7.14 -1.35 14.84
C LYS A 191 5.72 -0.97 14.38
N VAL A 192 5.06 -1.79 13.58
CA VAL A 192 3.69 -1.57 13.10
C VAL A 192 2.69 -1.93 14.20
N ALA A 193 2.89 -3.07 14.87
CA ALA A 193 2.09 -3.47 16.02
C ALA A 193 2.06 -2.40 17.12
N GLY A 194 3.20 -1.77 17.43
CA GLY A 194 3.29 -0.67 18.39
C GLY A 194 2.61 0.64 17.96
N ARG A 195 2.09 0.70 16.73
CA ARG A 195 1.31 1.84 16.21
C ARG A 195 -0.18 1.55 16.10
N MET A 196 -0.60 0.36 16.53
CA MET A 196 -2.00 0.00 16.60
C MET A 196 -2.59 0.53 17.91
N ILE A 197 -3.62 1.35 17.81
CA ILE A 197 -4.29 2.01 18.94
C ILE A 197 -5.78 1.65 18.90
N ASN A 198 -6.27 1.07 20.00
CA ASN A 198 -7.69 0.80 20.16
C ASN A 198 -8.33 1.94 20.98
N HIS A 199 -9.22 2.68 20.37
CA HIS A 199 -9.89 3.82 20.96
C HIS A 199 -11.14 3.41 21.73
N LYS A 200 -11.37 4.07 22.87
CA LYS A 200 -12.60 3.87 23.67
C LYS A 200 -13.80 4.60 23.08
N SER A 201 -13.54 5.70 22.38
CA SER A 201 -14.55 6.51 21.71
C SER A 201 -14.03 7.05 20.38
N ILE A 202 -14.94 7.45 19.50
CA ILE A 202 -14.60 8.09 18.23
C ILE A 202 -13.92 9.45 18.47
N GLU A 203 -14.32 10.17 19.53
CA GLU A 203 -13.74 11.45 19.90
C GLU A 203 -12.25 11.39 20.18
N ASP A 204 -11.74 10.24 20.65
CA ASP A 204 -10.33 10.02 20.91
C ASP A 204 -9.47 10.14 19.65
N LEU A 205 -10.04 9.93 18.45
CA LEU A 205 -9.33 10.08 17.17
C LEU A 205 -8.77 11.49 16.99
N LYS A 206 -9.44 12.52 17.49
CA LYS A 206 -9.03 13.93 17.36
C LYS A 206 -7.69 14.23 18.06
N ASN A 207 -7.26 13.39 18.98
CA ASN A 207 -5.96 13.50 19.64
C ASN A 207 -4.81 13.04 18.75
N TYR A 208 -5.10 12.31 17.66
CA TYR A 208 -4.12 11.68 16.79
C TYR A 208 -4.23 12.14 15.33
N ILE A 209 -5.43 12.55 14.92
CA ILE A 209 -5.77 12.89 13.54
C ILE A 209 -6.43 14.28 13.55
N GLU A 210 -5.93 15.13 12.66
CA GLU A 210 -6.46 16.49 12.57
C GLU A 210 -7.94 16.48 12.16
N PRO A 211 -8.82 17.21 12.84
CA PRO A 211 -10.26 17.22 12.55
C PRO A 211 -10.59 17.59 11.09
N SER A 212 -9.77 18.41 10.44
CA SER A 212 -9.97 18.83 9.05
C SER A 212 -9.87 17.69 8.02
N VAL A 213 -9.27 16.55 8.38
CA VAL A 213 -9.16 15.36 7.53
C VAL A 213 -10.02 14.20 7.99
N LEU A 214 -10.67 14.30 9.15
CA LEU A 214 -11.62 13.32 9.62
C LEU A 214 -13.00 13.56 9.02
N PRO A 215 -13.71 12.50 8.56
CA PRO A 215 -15.10 12.56 8.12
C PRO A 215 -16.05 13.12 9.22
N LEU A 216 -17.19 13.66 8.80
CA LEU A 216 -18.20 14.21 9.72
C LEU A 216 -18.69 13.19 10.75
N ASP A 217 -18.95 11.97 10.32
CA ASP A 217 -19.44 10.86 11.16
C ASP A 217 -18.37 10.33 12.13
N TYR A 218 -17.10 10.66 11.92
CA TYR A 218 -16.01 10.43 12.88
C TYR A 218 -15.68 11.67 13.71
N GLY A 219 -16.61 12.63 13.79
CA GLY A 219 -16.47 13.85 14.57
C GLY A 219 -15.47 14.86 14.01
N GLY A 220 -15.08 14.72 12.74
CA GLY A 220 -14.23 15.67 12.04
C GLY A 220 -14.96 16.85 11.44
N THR A 221 -14.22 17.67 10.70
CA THR A 221 -14.76 18.83 9.96
C THR A 221 -14.57 18.69 8.45
N TYR A 222 -14.09 17.52 7.96
CA TYR A 222 -14.06 17.23 6.53
C TYR A 222 -15.51 17.21 6.00
N PRO A 223 -15.83 17.88 4.88
CA PRO A 223 -17.22 18.18 4.49
C PRO A 223 -17.99 16.97 3.91
N LYS A 224 -17.60 15.75 4.24
CA LYS A 224 -18.25 14.50 3.82
C LYS A 224 -18.25 13.49 4.95
N THR A 225 -19.24 12.61 4.94
CA THR A 225 -19.26 11.39 5.74
C THR A 225 -18.36 10.31 5.15
N SER A 226 -18.07 9.28 5.92
CA SER A 226 -17.32 8.12 5.46
C SER A 226 -17.97 7.42 4.27
N ASP A 227 -19.31 7.27 4.29
CA ASP A 227 -20.07 6.65 3.20
C ASP A 227 -19.97 7.46 1.90
N GLU A 228 -20.10 8.79 1.98
CA GLU A 228 -19.96 9.68 0.82
C GLU A 228 -18.53 9.60 0.22
N ILE A 229 -17.51 9.49 1.07
CA ILE A 229 -16.12 9.30 0.62
C ILE A 229 -15.96 7.95 -0.09
N ILE A 230 -16.57 6.88 0.45
CA ILE A 230 -16.53 5.55 -0.16
C ILE A 230 -17.22 5.54 -1.53
N ASP A 231 -18.38 6.19 -1.64
CA ASP A 231 -19.09 6.28 -2.92
C ASP A 231 -18.30 7.07 -3.97
N ASP A 232 -17.66 8.17 -3.59
CA ASP A 232 -16.75 8.92 -4.47
C ASP A 232 -15.57 8.03 -4.95
N TRP A 233 -14.96 7.26 -4.02
CA TRP A 233 -13.89 6.31 -4.37
C TRP A 233 -14.37 5.21 -5.32
N TYR A 234 -15.55 4.68 -5.07
CA TYR A 234 -16.14 3.67 -5.95
C TYR A 234 -16.35 4.21 -7.36
N ASP A 235 -16.87 5.43 -7.48
CA ASP A 235 -17.06 6.08 -8.77
C ASP A 235 -15.73 6.34 -9.48
N GLU A 236 -14.70 6.70 -8.74
CA GLU A 236 -13.36 6.88 -9.31
C GLU A 236 -12.75 5.57 -9.77
N LEU A 237 -12.84 4.50 -8.99
CA LEU A 237 -12.33 3.17 -9.36
C LEU A 237 -13.02 2.62 -10.62
N LYS A 238 -14.33 2.88 -10.81
CA LYS A 238 -15.04 2.51 -12.05
C LYS A 238 -14.45 3.18 -13.30
N LYS A 239 -14.03 4.44 -13.19
CA LYS A 239 -13.38 5.15 -14.32
C LYS A 239 -12.05 4.52 -14.72
N HIS A 240 -11.39 3.82 -13.79
CA HIS A 240 -10.10 3.17 -13.98
C HIS A 240 -10.18 1.65 -14.13
N ARG A 241 -11.38 1.13 -14.40
CA ARG A 241 -11.68 -0.30 -14.48
C ARG A 241 -10.72 -1.08 -15.40
N GLU A 242 -10.48 -0.60 -16.60
CA GLU A 242 -9.62 -1.28 -17.58
C GLU A 242 -8.17 -1.39 -17.08
N TRP A 243 -7.67 -0.32 -16.47
CA TRP A 243 -6.33 -0.33 -15.87
C TRP A 243 -6.25 -1.27 -14.68
N LEU A 244 -7.26 -1.29 -13.80
CA LEU A 244 -7.30 -2.19 -12.64
C LEU A 244 -7.30 -3.65 -13.08
N ILE A 245 -8.08 -3.99 -14.11
CA ILE A 245 -8.11 -5.35 -14.68
C ILE A 245 -6.74 -5.69 -15.29
N ALA A 246 -6.13 -4.79 -16.05
CA ALA A 246 -4.80 -5.00 -16.61
C ALA A 246 -3.73 -5.21 -15.52
N GLN A 247 -3.79 -4.43 -14.43
CA GLN A 247 -2.88 -4.59 -13.30
C GLN A 247 -2.97 -5.96 -12.62
N SER A 248 -4.13 -6.61 -12.64
CA SER A 248 -4.31 -7.91 -11.99
C SER A 248 -3.53 -9.05 -12.66
N SER A 249 -3.21 -8.93 -13.95
CA SER A 249 -2.44 -9.93 -14.70
C SER A 249 -0.92 -9.78 -14.58
N ILE A 250 -0.43 -8.66 -14.00
CA ILE A 250 0.98 -8.36 -13.92
C ILE A 250 1.55 -8.88 -12.63
N VAL A 251 2.22 -10.01 -12.72
CA VAL A 251 2.77 -10.79 -11.61
C VAL A 251 4.19 -11.26 -11.96
N ALA A 252 4.95 -11.74 -10.98
CA ALA A 252 6.21 -12.41 -11.25
C ALA A 252 6.01 -13.76 -11.95
N ASP A 253 7.04 -14.22 -12.67
CA ASP A 253 7.12 -15.59 -13.22
C ASP A 253 8.21 -16.36 -12.47
N ASN A 254 7.81 -17.03 -11.39
CA ASN A 254 8.78 -17.76 -10.55
C ASN A 254 9.48 -18.91 -11.28
N SER A 255 8.98 -19.40 -12.43
CA SER A 255 9.68 -20.41 -13.23
C SER A 255 11.00 -19.88 -13.82
N LYS A 256 11.07 -18.57 -14.03
CA LYS A 256 12.26 -17.88 -14.56
C LYS A 256 13.15 -17.30 -13.45
N ARG A 257 12.80 -17.49 -12.19
CA ARG A 257 13.60 -16.96 -11.08
C ARG A 257 14.96 -17.64 -11.00
N PRO A 258 16.07 -16.89 -10.93
CA PRO A 258 17.40 -17.49 -10.77
C PRO A 258 17.49 -18.33 -9.48
N LYS A 259 18.08 -19.55 -9.56
CA LYS A 259 18.16 -20.49 -8.42
C LYS A 259 18.88 -19.95 -7.19
N ASN A 260 19.75 -18.96 -7.37
CA ASN A 260 20.52 -18.32 -6.27
C ASN A 260 19.90 -16.99 -5.82
N SER A 261 18.72 -16.60 -6.32
CA SER A 261 18.03 -15.42 -5.83
C SER A 261 17.35 -15.74 -4.50
N ILE A 262 17.51 -14.84 -3.51
CA ILE A 262 16.81 -14.92 -2.23
C ILE A 262 15.31 -14.86 -2.53
N ASN A 263 14.58 -15.88 -2.08
CA ASN A 263 13.12 -15.88 -2.20
C ASN A 263 12.57 -15.03 -1.06
N HIS A 264 12.35 -13.75 -1.32
CA HIS A 264 11.89 -12.79 -0.30
C HIS A 264 10.46 -13.05 0.20
N SER A 265 9.75 -14.05 -0.34
CA SER A 265 8.45 -14.46 0.18
C SER A 265 8.51 -15.02 1.60
N ASP A 266 9.66 -15.55 2.04
CA ASP A 266 9.84 -16.13 3.37
C ASP A 266 10.29 -15.09 4.42
N ASP A 267 10.66 -13.87 3.98
CA ASP A 267 11.20 -12.80 4.82
C ASP A 267 10.20 -11.66 5.10
N VAL A 268 8.90 -11.91 4.96
CA VAL A 268 7.85 -10.96 5.34
C VAL A 268 7.80 -10.82 6.87
N GLY A 269 8.88 -10.44 7.48
CA GLY A 269 8.97 -10.33 8.94
C GLY A 269 10.28 -9.70 9.42
N ASN A 270 11.35 -9.87 8.68
CA ASN A 270 12.65 -9.37 9.12
C ASN A 270 12.92 -7.95 8.60
N ASP A 271 13.18 -7.03 9.51
CA ASP A 271 13.79 -5.75 9.16
C ASP A 271 15.08 -6.07 8.39
N ILE A 272 15.20 -5.56 7.17
CA ILE A 272 16.47 -5.49 6.48
C ILE A 272 17.29 -4.41 7.20
N GLU A 273 17.81 -4.72 8.37
CA GLU A 273 18.99 -4.06 8.90
C GLU A 273 20.13 -4.45 7.97
N GLY A 274 20.61 -3.43 7.22
CA GLY A 274 21.70 -3.65 6.30
C GLY A 274 22.89 -4.30 7.00
N SER A 275 23.18 -5.54 6.68
CA SER A 275 24.47 -6.13 6.99
C SER A 275 25.49 -5.42 6.10
N PHE A 276 26.03 -4.31 6.56
CA PHE A 276 27.29 -3.81 6.05
C PHE A 276 28.36 -4.81 6.42
N ARG A 277 28.74 -5.69 5.50
CA ARG A 277 30.04 -6.35 5.61
C ARG A 277 31.07 -5.23 5.59
N LYS A 278 31.79 -5.07 6.71
CA LYS A 278 32.99 -4.28 6.77
C LYS A 278 33.91 -4.79 5.65
N ILE A 279 34.15 -3.97 4.64
CA ILE A 279 35.22 -4.19 3.70
C ILE A 279 36.48 -3.77 4.45
N GLU A 280 37.23 -4.73 4.93
CA GLU A 280 38.60 -4.50 5.37
C GLU A 280 39.39 -4.25 4.06
N VAL A 281 39.89 -3.02 3.93
CA VAL A 281 40.83 -2.65 2.88
C VAL A 281 42.21 -2.88 3.50
N ASP A 282 42.94 -3.89 2.95
CA ASP A 282 44.35 -4.08 3.20
C ASP A 282 45.16 -2.92 2.62
#